data_8a7477439e714318a72d627eff642208
#
_entry.id   8a7477439e714318a72d627eff642208
#
_cell.length_a   1.000
_cell.length_b   1.000
_cell.length_c   1.000
_cell.angle_alpha   90.00
_cell.angle_beta   90.00
_cell.angle_gamma   90.00
#
_symmetry.space_group_name_H-M   'P 1'
#
loop_
_entity.id
_entity.type
_entity.pdbx_description
1 polymer ?
#
loop_
_entity_poly.entity_id
_entity_poly.type
_entity_poly.pdbx_seq_one_letter_code
_entity_poly.pdbx_strand_id
1 'polypeptide(L)'
;MQTKYSYWLFKDVLPQKDRNKIKRIAKKSGYREAETKNDKDHSTNEKNTKVRNTDVAFSNDQYIYDILCPFVHGANDQAGWKYDLDWFESVQIARYKKNQHYAWHTDGAGDHFGVYNSNDRSGGKVRKVSLVACLSNGYVGGDLELALQEQGKENTILYPEMSVGDVIVFPSYVFHRSTAISKGTKYSAAMWCLGPPFR
;
A
#
# COMPACT_ATOMS: atom_id res chain seq x y z
N MET A 1 -0.68 -21.71 -6.93
CA MET A 1 0.78 -21.43 -7.02
C MET A 1 1.23 -20.99 -5.64
N GLN A 2 2.09 -21.76 -4.96
CA GLN A 2 2.59 -21.38 -3.63
C GLN A 2 3.78 -20.42 -3.84
N THR A 3 3.59 -19.16 -3.46
CA THR A 3 4.67 -18.17 -3.54
C THR A 3 5.68 -18.43 -2.42
N LYS A 4 6.98 -18.42 -2.74
CA LYS A 4 8.06 -18.70 -1.78
C LYS A 4 8.08 -17.69 -0.62
N TYR A 5 7.71 -16.44 -0.90
CA TYR A 5 7.68 -15.35 0.08
C TYR A 5 6.35 -14.61 -0.01
N SER A 6 5.80 -14.28 1.15
CA SER A 6 4.54 -13.52 1.29
C SER A 6 4.75 -12.01 1.18
N TYR A 7 5.97 -11.55 1.41
CA TYR A 7 6.41 -10.17 1.23
C TYR A 7 7.93 -10.12 1.03
N TRP A 8 8.42 -8.98 0.56
CA TRP A 8 9.83 -8.65 0.44
C TRP A 8 10.12 -7.31 1.12
N LEU A 9 11.07 -7.29 2.05
CA LEU A 9 11.41 -6.11 2.85
C LEU A 9 12.81 -5.61 2.52
N PHE A 10 12.88 -4.37 2.05
CA PHE A 10 14.13 -3.63 1.85
C PHE A 10 14.38 -2.73 3.05
N LYS A 11 15.52 -2.89 3.72
CA LYS A 11 15.87 -2.17 4.94
C LYS A 11 16.70 -0.93 4.60
N ASP A 12 16.32 0.24 5.19
CA ASP A 12 17.04 1.52 5.13
C ASP A 12 17.45 1.96 3.70
N VAL A 13 16.53 1.76 2.75
CA VAL A 13 16.78 2.03 1.32
C VAL A 13 16.31 3.40 0.85
N LEU A 14 15.55 4.14 1.67
CA LEU A 14 15.09 5.50 1.36
C LEU A 14 15.85 6.55 2.18
N PRO A 15 16.81 7.25 1.60
CA PRO A 15 17.53 8.32 2.27
C PRO A 15 16.61 9.44 2.79
N GLN A 16 17.03 10.12 3.86
CA GLN A 16 16.25 11.22 4.45
C GLN A 16 15.85 12.31 3.45
N LYS A 17 16.76 12.65 2.50
CA LYS A 17 16.50 13.65 1.46
C LYS A 17 15.27 13.28 0.61
N ASP A 18 15.15 12.00 0.24
CA ASP A 18 14.09 11.51 -0.63
C ASP A 18 12.76 11.41 0.13
N ARG A 19 12.77 10.89 1.36
CA ARG A 19 11.62 10.90 2.25
C ARG A 19 11.07 12.32 2.50
N ASN A 20 11.96 13.29 2.71
CA ASN A 20 11.58 14.68 2.90
C ASN A 20 11.01 15.30 1.61
N LYS A 21 11.56 14.94 0.43
CA LYS A 21 11.04 15.43 -0.85
C LYS A 21 9.65 14.84 -1.13
N ILE A 22 9.44 13.55 -0.92
CA ILE A 22 8.11 12.90 -1.05
C ILE A 22 7.08 13.58 -0.14
N LYS A 23 7.40 13.84 1.14
CA LYS A 23 6.50 14.54 2.06
C LYS A 23 6.20 15.99 1.62
N ARG A 24 7.16 16.71 1.01
CA ARG A 24 6.93 18.05 0.47
C ARG A 24 6.01 18.03 -0.75
N ILE A 25 6.20 17.07 -1.66
CA ILE A 25 5.31 16.87 -2.81
C ILE A 25 3.87 16.60 -2.31
N ALA A 26 3.70 15.68 -1.37
CA ALA A 26 2.39 15.39 -0.79
C ALA A 26 1.72 16.61 -0.14
N LYS A 27 2.50 17.43 0.60
CA LYS A 27 2.00 18.68 1.19
C LYS A 27 1.52 19.67 0.12
N LYS A 28 2.25 19.76 -1.01
CA LYS A 28 1.87 20.62 -2.14
C LYS A 28 0.62 20.11 -2.87
N SER A 29 0.46 18.79 -3.01
CA SER A 29 -0.74 18.18 -3.62
C SER A 29 -2.01 18.36 -2.76
N GLY A 30 -1.85 18.61 -1.46
CA GLY A 30 -2.94 18.77 -0.50
C GLY A 30 -3.44 17.44 0.07
N TYR A 31 -3.55 17.38 1.41
CA TYR A 31 -4.13 16.24 2.11
C TYR A 31 -5.63 16.37 2.21
N ARG A 32 -6.34 15.27 1.99
CA ARG A 32 -7.79 15.12 2.23
C ARG A 32 -8.06 13.88 3.05
N GLU A 33 -9.21 13.83 3.69
CA GLU A 33 -9.66 12.59 4.35
C GLU A 33 -9.75 11.45 3.34
N ALA A 34 -9.30 10.27 3.73
CA ALA A 34 -9.40 9.11 2.87
C ALA A 34 -10.83 8.60 2.78
N GLU A 35 -11.16 8.06 1.63
CA GLU A 35 -12.39 7.34 1.35
C GLU A 35 -12.09 5.85 1.14
N THR A 36 -13.10 5.01 1.37
CA THR A 36 -13.10 3.58 1.05
C THR A 36 -14.22 3.29 0.06
N LYS A 37 -14.17 2.14 -0.60
CA LYS A 37 -15.31 1.65 -1.37
C LYS A 37 -16.50 1.45 -0.44
N ASN A 38 -17.69 1.80 -0.92
CA ASN A 38 -18.92 1.56 -0.19
C ASN A 38 -19.19 0.06 -0.10
N ASP A 39 -19.52 -0.45 1.09
CA ASP A 39 -19.74 -1.88 1.33
C ASP A 39 -20.96 -2.45 0.57
N LYS A 40 -21.92 -1.59 0.22
CA LYS A 40 -23.15 -1.98 -0.50
C LYS A 40 -23.08 -1.72 -2.00
N ASP A 41 -22.34 -0.71 -2.39
CA ASP A 41 -22.14 -0.30 -3.78
C ASP A 41 -20.66 0.00 -4.03
N HIS A 42 -19.94 -1.02 -4.49
CA HIS A 42 -18.50 -0.93 -4.78
C HIS A 42 -18.15 0.04 -5.92
N SER A 43 -19.15 0.61 -6.61
CA SER A 43 -18.94 1.65 -7.64
C SER A 43 -18.67 3.02 -7.03
N THR A 44 -19.10 3.27 -5.79
CA THR A 44 -18.99 4.55 -5.09
C THR A 44 -17.96 4.51 -3.97
N ASN A 45 -17.42 5.66 -3.62
CA ASN A 45 -16.54 5.83 -2.47
C ASN A 45 -17.31 6.54 -1.35
N GLU A 46 -17.00 6.16 -0.11
CA GLU A 46 -17.58 6.79 1.08
C GLU A 46 -16.53 7.00 2.17
N LYS A 47 -16.80 7.93 3.08
CA LYS A 47 -16.03 8.11 4.30
C LYS A 47 -16.54 7.14 5.36
N ASN A 48 -15.76 6.08 5.62
CA ASN A 48 -16.03 5.13 6.69
C ASN A 48 -14.85 5.12 7.67
N THR A 49 -14.92 6.00 8.67
CA THR A 49 -13.83 6.17 9.66
C THR A 49 -13.63 4.95 10.57
N LYS A 50 -14.57 4.02 10.62
CA LYS A 50 -14.39 2.73 11.32
C LYS A 50 -13.47 1.80 10.54
N VAL A 51 -13.52 1.87 9.20
CA VAL A 51 -12.67 1.08 8.31
C VAL A 51 -11.35 1.81 8.06
N ARG A 52 -11.43 3.10 7.72
CA ARG A 52 -10.26 3.90 7.39
C ARG A 52 -10.37 5.32 7.92
N ASN A 53 -9.48 5.65 8.86
CA ASN A 53 -9.33 7.00 9.37
C ASN A 53 -7.89 7.46 9.11
N THR A 54 -7.67 8.23 8.05
CA THR A 54 -6.35 8.75 7.67
C THR A 54 -6.50 9.90 6.70
N ASP A 55 -5.49 10.77 6.63
CA ASP A 55 -5.41 11.80 5.58
C ASP A 55 -4.51 11.29 4.44
N VAL A 56 -4.91 11.52 3.19
CA VAL A 56 -4.16 11.10 2.01
C VAL A 56 -3.93 12.25 1.03
N ALA A 57 -2.80 12.22 0.37
CA ALA A 57 -2.49 13.02 -0.81
C ALA A 57 -2.08 12.09 -1.94
N PHE A 58 -2.46 12.40 -3.18
CA PHE A 58 -2.06 11.62 -4.36
C PHE A 58 -1.10 12.42 -5.22
N SER A 59 -0.16 11.72 -5.84
CA SER A 59 0.84 12.34 -6.70
C SER A 59 1.22 11.43 -7.87
N ASN A 60 1.38 12.06 -9.04
CA ASN A 60 1.97 11.46 -10.24
C ASN A 60 3.36 12.06 -10.54
N ASP A 61 4.03 12.59 -9.52
CA ASP A 61 5.37 13.18 -9.68
C ASP A 61 6.37 12.08 -10.05
N GLN A 62 7.01 12.23 -11.21
CA GLN A 62 7.95 11.26 -11.78
C GLN A 62 9.07 10.91 -10.80
N TYR A 63 9.54 11.86 -10.02
CA TYR A 63 10.57 11.62 -9.01
C TYR A 63 10.20 10.51 -8.02
N ILE A 64 8.91 10.40 -7.63
CA ILE A 64 8.47 9.35 -6.70
C ILE A 64 8.50 7.98 -7.39
N TYR A 65 8.06 7.91 -8.64
CA TYR A 65 8.15 6.67 -9.43
C TYR A 65 9.58 6.23 -9.66
N ASP A 66 10.50 7.14 -10.00
CA ASP A 66 11.91 6.84 -10.23
C ASP A 66 12.56 6.18 -8.99
N ILE A 67 12.11 6.57 -7.79
CA ILE A 67 12.62 6.02 -6.54
C ILE A 67 11.92 4.69 -6.16
N LEU A 68 10.59 4.59 -6.31
CA LEU A 68 9.83 3.47 -5.74
C LEU A 68 9.63 2.30 -6.71
N CYS A 69 9.49 2.54 -8.03
CA CYS A 69 9.27 1.47 -9.00
C CYS A 69 10.35 0.39 -9.01
N PRO A 70 11.65 0.71 -8.87
CA PRO A 70 12.70 -0.30 -8.80
C PRO A 70 12.49 -1.34 -7.70
N PHE A 71 11.93 -0.95 -6.55
CA PHE A 71 11.65 -1.89 -5.46
C PHE A 71 10.51 -2.85 -5.80
N VAL A 72 9.48 -2.41 -6.54
CA VAL A 72 8.40 -3.29 -6.98
C VAL A 72 8.93 -4.37 -7.93
N HIS A 73 9.70 -3.96 -8.95
CA HIS A 73 10.29 -4.91 -9.89
C HIS A 73 11.30 -5.84 -9.22
N GLY A 74 12.16 -5.29 -8.35
CA GLY A 74 13.15 -6.07 -7.60
C GLY A 74 12.49 -7.10 -6.68
N ALA A 75 11.42 -6.74 -5.97
CA ALA A 75 10.68 -7.67 -5.12
C ALA A 75 9.97 -8.74 -5.95
N ASN A 76 9.30 -8.36 -7.04
CA ASN A 76 8.61 -9.29 -7.94
C ASN A 76 9.55 -10.37 -8.48
N ASP A 77 10.79 -9.98 -8.77
CA ASP A 77 11.83 -10.89 -9.23
C ASP A 77 12.40 -11.75 -8.10
N GLN A 78 12.89 -11.13 -7.03
CA GLN A 78 13.59 -11.78 -5.93
C GLN A 78 12.70 -12.68 -5.06
N ALA A 79 11.45 -12.28 -4.84
CA ALA A 79 10.46 -13.10 -4.14
C ALA A 79 9.91 -14.24 -5.00
N GLY A 80 10.24 -14.25 -6.30
CA GLY A 80 9.82 -15.28 -7.24
C GLY A 80 8.35 -15.22 -7.62
N TRP A 81 7.66 -14.09 -7.42
CA TRP A 81 6.26 -13.94 -7.81
C TRP A 81 6.08 -13.95 -9.32
N LYS A 82 7.00 -13.30 -10.04
CA LYS A 82 7.04 -13.27 -11.52
C LYS A 82 5.72 -12.82 -12.15
N TYR A 83 5.03 -11.90 -11.47
CA TYR A 83 3.80 -11.32 -12.00
C TYR A 83 4.09 -10.47 -13.23
N ASP A 84 3.20 -10.52 -14.19
CA ASP A 84 3.17 -9.61 -15.33
C ASP A 84 2.68 -8.23 -14.83
N LEU A 85 3.57 -7.25 -14.83
CA LEU A 85 3.38 -5.90 -14.31
C LEU A 85 3.48 -4.90 -15.45
N ASP A 86 2.48 -4.04 -15.64
CA ASP A 86 2.46 -3.13 -16.79
C ASP A 86 2.14 -1.67 -16.48
N TRP A 87 1.55 -1.37 -15.32
CA TRP A 87 1.16 0.00 -15.02
C TRP A 87 1.14 0.30 -13.51
N PHE A 88 1.56 1.53 -13.15
CA PHE A 88 1.54 2.03 -11.78
C PHE A 88 0.43 3.07 -11.60
N GLU A 89 -0.36 2.93 -10.54
CA GLU A 89 -1.33 3.95 -10.13
C GLU A 89 -0.63 5.18 -9.52
N SER A 90 -1.41 6.27 -9.33
CA SER A 90 -0.96 7.43 -8.57
C SER A 90 -0.48 7.02 -7.19
N VAL A 91 0.70 7.50 -6.79
CA VAL A 91 1.25 7.19 -5.46
C VAL A 91 0.44 7.91 -4.41
N GLN A 92 -0.02 7.16 -3.40
CA GLN A 92 -0.75 7.67 -2.25
C GLN A 92 0.22 7.93 -1.11
N ILE A 93 0.29 9.17 -0.65
CA ILE A 93 1.05 9.51 0.56
C ILE A 93 0.05 9.68 1.71
N ALA A 94 0.10 8.76 2.67
CA ALA A 94 -0.77 8.74 3.82
C ALA A 94 -0.13 9.43 5.03
N ARG A 95 -0.96 10.15 5.79
CA ARG A 95 -0.61 10.77 7.05
C ARG A 95 -1.58 10.28 8.12
N TYR A 96 -1.04 9.58 9.12
CA TYR A 96 -1.79 9.07 10.26
C TYR A 96 -1.45 9.88 11.51
N LYS A 97 -2.43 10.52 12.10
CA LYS A 97 -2.38 11.21 13.40
C LYS A 97 -2.86 10.29 14.52
N LYS A 98 -2.84 10.76 15.76
CA LYS A 98 -3.37 10.01 16.92
C LYS A 98 -4.78 9.47 16.66
N ASN A 99 -4.99 8.19 17.00
CA ASN A 99 -6.19 7.38 16.79
C ASN A 99 -6.53 7.08 15.32
N GLN A 100 -5.74 7.55 14.35
CA GLN A 100 -5.93 7.21 12.95
C GLN A 100 -5.36 5.83 12.64
N HIS A 101 -6.02 5.08 11.75
CA HIS A 101 -5.75 3.69 11.41
C HIS A 101 -6.31 3.34 10.04
N TYR A 102 -6.00 2.14 9.59
CA TYR A 102 -6.67 1.48 8.47
C TYR A 102 -6.91 0.02 8.86
N ALA A 103 -8.16 -0.40 8.95
CA ALA A 103 -8.56 -1.75 9.34
C ALA A 103 -8.09 -2.81 8.33
N TRP A 104 -8.31 -4.07 8.64
CA TRP A 104 -7.98 -5.19 7.76
C TRP A 104 -8.65 -5.06 6.39
N HIS A 105 -7.85 -5.15 5.32
CA HIS A 105 -8.30 -5.07 3.93
C HIS A 105 -7.32 -5.76 3.00
N THR A 106 -7.74 -5.99 1.76
CA THR A 106 -6.88 -6.29 0.61
C THR A 106 -6.87 -5.08 -0.32
N ASP A 107 -5.85 -4.97 -1.14
CA ASP A 107 -5.77 -3.95 -2.18
C ASP A 107 -6.39 -4.48 -3.48
N GLY A 108 -7.55 -3.92 -3.90
CA GLY A 108 -8.23 -4.38 -5.09
C GLY A 108 -9.44 -3.51 -5.47
N ALA A 109 -10.07 -3.83 -6.58
CA ALA A 109 -11.31 -3.18 -7.05
C ALA A 109 -12.52 -3.99 -6.57
N GLY A 110 -12.94 -3.80 -5.32
CA GLY A 110 -14.05 -4.52 -4.72
C GLY A 110 -13.62 -5.78 -3.98
N ASP A 111 -12.99 -6.71 -4.66
CA ASP A 111 -12.23 -7.82 -4.06
C ASP A 111 -10.78 -7.82 -4.57
N HIS A 112 -9.94 -8.70 -4.02
CA HIS A 112 -8.51 -8.76 -4.34
C HIS A 112 -8.19 -9.28 -5.75
N PHE A 113 -9.18 -9.83 -6.47
CA PHE A 113 -9.08 -10.24 -7.86
C PHE A 113 -9.97 -9.39 -8.78
N GLY A 114 -10.66 -8.40 -8.22
CA GLY A 114 -11.55 -7.52 -8.96
C GLY A 114 -10.85 -6.79 -10.09
N VAL A 115 -11.38 -6.96 -11.28
CA VAL A 115 -10.91 -6.29 -12.49
C VAL A 115 -11.43 -4.86 -12.51
N TYR A 116 -10.56 -3.88 -12.75
CA TYR A 116 -10.97 -2.49 -12.90
C TYR A 116 -11.84 -2.34 -14.16
N ASN A 117 -13.07 -1.89 -13.94
CA ASN A 117 -13.98 -1.52 -15.03
C ASN A 117 -13.88 -0.02 -15.27
N SER A 118 -12.90 0.41 -16.02
CA SER A 118 -12.68 1.82 -16.33
C SER A 118 -12.21 1.99 -17.78
N ASN A 119 -12.36 3.21 -18.31
CA ASN A 119 -11.91 3.57 -19.66
C ASN A 119 -10.47 4.13 -19.69
N ASP A 120 -9.79 4.16 -18.56
CA ASP A 120 -8.38 4.56 -18.45
C ASP A 120 -7.44 3.35 -18.53
N ARG A 121 -6.14 3.58 -18.25
CA ARG A 121 -5.11 2.54 -18.31
C ARG A 121 -5.28 1.41 -17.28
N SER A 122 -6.14 1.58 -16.28
CA SER A 122 -6.44 0.53 -15.29
C SER A 122 -7.47 -0.47 -15.81
N GLY A 123 -8.27 -0.11 -16.82
CA GLY A 123 -9.33 -0.97 -17.35
C GLY A 123 -8.84 -2.33 -17.80
N GLY A 124 -9.55 -3.37 -17.38
CA GLY A 124 -9.18 -4.76 -17.67
C GLY A 124 -8.03 -5.32 -16.83
N LYS A 125 -7.50 -4.56 -15.86
CA LYS A 125 -6.37 -4.97 -15.02
C LYS A 125 -6.79 -5.24 -13.58
N VAL A 126 -5.88 -5.91 -12.87
CA VAL A 126 -5.97 -6.11 -11.40
C VAL A 126 -4.70 -5.60 -10.74
N ARG A 127 -4.79 -5.16 -9.49
CA ARG A 127 -3.61 -4.87 -8.67
C ARG A 127 -2.86 -6.17 -8.40
N LYS A 128 -1.60 -6.22 -8.78
CA LYS A 128 -0.72 -7.39 -8.59
C LYS A 128 0.10 -7.24 -7.33
N VAL A 129 0.68 -6.07 -7.15
CA VAL A 129 1.68 -5.81 -6.12
C VAL A 129 1.40 -4.47 -5.46
N SER A 130 1.47 -4.48 -4.14
CA SER A 130 1.40 -3.32 -3.27
C SER A 130 2.78 -3.04 -2.66
N LEU A 131 3.16 -1.77 -2.64
CA LEU A 131 4.36 -1.27 -1.97
C LEU A 131 3.95 -0.32 -0.85
N VAL A 132 4.59 -0.44 0.32
CA VAL A 132 4.49 0.53 1.40
C VAL A 132 5.89 0.98 1.82
N ALA A 133 6.13 2.31 1.80
CA ALA A 133 7.37 2.92 2.23
C ALA A 133 7.17 3.70 3.54
N CYS A 134 8.06 3.50 4.53
CA CYS A 134 8.03 4.23 5.80
C CYS A 134 8.81 5.55 5.68
N LEU A 135 8.09 6.69 5.71
CA LEU A 135 8.67 8.03 5.46
C LEU A 135 9.03 8.81 6.73
N SER A 136 8.65 8.34 7.91
CA SER A 136 8.88 9.07 9.18
C SER A 136 9.17 8.13 10.34
N ASN A 137 9.68 8.72 11.41
CA ASN A 137 9.82 8.16 12.75
C ASN A 137 9.14 9.07 13.78
N GLY A 138 9.33 8.82 15.08
CA GLY A 138 8.82 9.67 16.15
C GLY A 138 7.31 9.48 16.41
N TYR A 139 6.74 8.33 16.06
CA TYR A 139 5.39 7.91 16.38
C TYR A 139 5.39 6.56 17.13
N VAL A 140 4.25 6.22 17.73
CA VAL A 140 4.02 4.94 18.42
C VAL A 140 2.73 4.33 17.91
N GLY A 141 2.73 3.03 17.64
CA GLY A 141 1.67 2.32 16.93
C GLY A 141 1.76 2.53 15.42
N GLY A 142 0.69 2.29 14.70
CA GLY A 142 0.67 2.41 13.23
C GLY A 142 1.45 1.30 12.54
N ASP A 143 1.62 0.16 13.20
CA ASP A 143 2.35 -0.98 12.66
C ASP A 143 1.61 -1.57 11.46
N LEU A 144 2.37 -1.98 10.47
CA LEU A 144 1.84 -2.77 9.36
C LEU A 144 1.78 -4.23 9.80
N GLU A 145 0.61 -4.81 9.71
CA GLU A 145 0.40 -6.24 9.95
C GLU A 145 -0.12 -6.90 8.67
N LEU A 146 0.38 -8.09 8.39
CA LEU A 146 -0.04 -8.92 7.25
C LEU A 146 -0.68 -10.20 7.78
N ALA A 147 -1.80 -10.63 7.20
CA ALA A 147 -2.43 -11.90 7.52
C ALA A 147 -2.30 -12.87 6.35
N LEU A 148 -1.65 -14.01 6.62
CA LEU A 148 -1.57 -15.10 5.66
C LEU A 148 -2.75 -16.04 5.88
N GLN A 149 -3.54 -16.21 4.85
CA GLN A 149 -4.64 -17.17 4.83
C GLN A 149 -4.13 -18.49 4.28
N GLU A 150 -4.11 -19.53 5.09
CA GLU A 150 -3.87 -20.91 4.66
C GLU A 150 -5.17 -21.71 4.74
N GLN A 151 -5.49 -22.39 3.65
CA GLN A 151 -6.73 -23.21 3.59
C GLN A 151 -6.76 -24.24 4.72
N GLY A 152 -7.82 -24.20 5.54
CA GLY A 152 -8.03 -25.14 6.65
C GLY A 152 -7.23 -24.85 7.92
N LYS A 153 -6.55 -23.69 8.01
CA LYS A 153 -5.82 -23.23 9.20
C LYS A 153 -6.28 -21.84 9.65
N GLU A 154 -5.97 -21.50 10.90
CA GLU A 154 -6.10 -20.12 11.37
C GLU A 154 -5.12 -19.19 10.64
N ASN A 155 -5.52 -17.93 10.47
CA ASN A 155 -4.66 -16.94 9.83
C ASN A 155 -3.38 -16.72 10.64
N THR A 156 -2.23 -16.83 9.97
CA THR A 156 -0.95 -16.46 10.57
C THR A 156 -0.73 -14.95 10.41
N ILE A 157 -0.61 -14.23 11.52
CA ILE A 157 -0.32 -12.79 11.49
C ILE A 157 1.19 -12.60 11.47
N LEU A 158 1.68 -11.88 10.48
CA LEU A 158 3.06 -11.44 10.36
C LEU A 158 3.18 -9.98 10.78
N TYR A 159 4.24 -9.66 11.47
CA TYR A 159 4.59 -8.34 11.98
C TYR A 159 5.89 -7.87 11.32
N PRO A 160 5.87 -7.35 10.08
CA PRO A 160 7.08 -6.83 9.48
C PRO A 160 7.62 -5.65 10.29
N GLU A 161 8.79 -5.82 10.91
CA GLU A 161 9.44 -4.77 11.68
C GLU A 161 9.98 -3.68 10.75
N MET A 162 9.14 -2.70 10.47
CA MET A 162 9.48 -1.58 9.60
C MET A 162 10.05 -0.40 10.40
N SER A 163 11.18 0.09 9.94
CA SER A 163 11.82 1.32 10.41
C SER A 163 11.69 2.43 9.36
N VAL A 164 12.01 3.66 9.75
CA VAL A 164 12.06 4.79 8.81
C VAL A 164 13.09 4.53 7.70
N GLY A 165 12.67 4.68 6.45
CA GLY A 165 13.51 4.40 5.28
C GLY A 165 13.32 2.99 4.70
N ASP A 166 12.59 2.12 5.38
CA ASP A 166 12.27 0.79 4.86
C ASP A 166 11.16 0.84 3.80
N VAL A 167 11.24 -0.11 2.88
CA VAL A 167 10.22 -0.35 1.85
C VAL A 167 9.82 -1.82 1.90
N ILE A 168 8.53 -2.08 2.07
CA ILE A 168 7.96 -3.42 1.97
C ILE A 168 7.11 -3.54 0.72
N VAL A 169 7.19 -4.69 0.06
CA VAL A 169 6.42 -5.03 -1.13
C VAL A 169 5.76 -6.38 -0.90
N PHE A 170 4.48 -6.52 -1.27
CA PHE A 170 3.72 -7.75 -1.11
C PHE A 170 2.64 -7.88 -2.20
N PRO A 171 2.16 -9.10 -2.50
CA PRO A 171 1.05 -9.29 -3.41
C PRO A 171 -0.21 -8.57 -2.91
N SER A 172 -0.91 -7.86 -3.78
CA SER A 172 -2.04 -6.98 -3.39
C SER A 172 -3.21 -7.73 -2.74
N TYR A 173 -3.32 -9.03 -2.93
CA TYR A 173 -4.33 -9.88 -2.28
C TYR A 173 -3.98 -10.25 -0.83
N VAL A 174 -2.78 -9.95 -0.34
CA VAL A 174 -2.40 -10.19 1.05
C VAL A 174 -3.23 -9.28 1.96
N PHE A 175 -3.94 -9.88 2.90
CA PHE A 175 -4.77 -9.17 3.86
C PHE A 175 -3.88 -8.43 4.85
N HIS A 176 -4.11 -7.13 5.01
CA HIS A 176 -3.22 -6.29 5.81
C HIS A 176 -3.96 -5.14 6.50
N ARG A 177 -3.31 -4.55 7.51
CA ARG A 177 -3.81 -3.37 8.20
C ARG A 177 -2.69 -2.45 8.65
N SER A 178 -3.03 -1.18 8.97
CA SER A 178 -2.20 -0.29 9.75
C SER A 178 -2.87 -0.05 11.10
N THR A 179 -2.22 -0.43 12.20
CA THR A 179 -2.75 -0.27 13.55
C THR A 179 -2.92 1.22 13.90
N ALA A 180 -3.65 1.52 14.97
CA ALA A 180 -3.89 2.91 15.35
C ALA A 180 -2.61 3.58 15.90
N ILE A 181 -2.42 4.85 15.55
CA ILE A 181 -1.36 5.68 16.14
C ILE A 181 -1.77 6.07 17.56
N SER A 182 -0.93 5.80 18.54
CA SER A 182 -1.13 6.24 19.94
C SER A 182 -0.44 7.58 20.23
N LYS A 183 0.71 7.86 19.58
CA LYS A 183 1.49 9.09 19.75
C LYS A 183 2.18 9.49 18.45
N GLY A 184 2.31 10.79 18.22
CA GLY A 184 3.03 11.35 17.08
C GLY A 184 2.23 11.33 15.76
N THR A 185 2.95 11.37 14.65
CA THR A 185 2.36 11.35 13.29
C THR A 185 3.20 10.45 12.39
N LYS A 186 2.59 9.45 11.80
CA LYS A 186 3.21 8.56 10.80
C LYS A 186 2.95 9.10 9.40
N TYR A 187 3.98 9.05 8.56
CA TYR A 187 3.87 9.24 7.11
C TYR A 187 4.33 7.97 6.40
N SER A 188 3.55 7.52 5.42
CA SER A 188 3.91 6.41 4.53
C SER A 188 3.54 6.75 3.09
N ALA A 189 4.25 6.15 2.13
CA ALA A 189 3.82 6.14 0.74
C ALA A 189 3.33 4.73 0.39
N ALA A 190 2.19 4.65 -0.29
CA ALA A 190 1.66 3.41 -0.85
C ALA A 190 1.59 3.54 -2.38
N MET A 191 1.99 2.49 -3.09
CA MET A 191 1.97 2.43 -4.54
C MET A 191 1.50 1.05 -4.99
N TRP A 192 0.67 1.03 -6.02
CA TRP A 192 0.13 -0.19 -6.59
C TRP A 192 0.59 -0.37 -8.02
N CYS A 193 1.02 -1.58 -8.33
CA CYS A 193 1.34 -1.99 -9.70
C CYS A 193 0.29 -2.99 -10.19
N LEU A 194 -0.27 -2.68 -11.36
CA LEU A 194 -1.30 -3.46 -12.01
C LEU A 194 -0.71 -4.31 -13.14
N GLY A 195 -1.47 -5.32 -13.51
CA GLY A 195 -1.20 -6.16 -14.67
C GLY A 195 -2.47 -6.88 -15.13
N PRO A 196 -2.40 -7.73 -16.17
CA PRO A 196 -3.52 -8.51 -16.62
C PRO A 196 -4.07 -9.40 -15.49
N PRO A 197 -5.34 -9.85 -15.52
CA PRO A 197 -5.89 -10.78 -14.55
C PRO A 197 -5.00 -12.00 -14.32
N PHE A 198 -5.08 -12.59 -13.14
CA PHE A 198 -4.37 -13.84 -12.84
C PHE A 198 -4.89 -14.97 -13.74
N ARG A 199 -4.01 -15.82 -14.22
CA ARG A 199 -4.32 -17.00 -15.03
C ARG A 199 -3.98 -18.27 -14.28
#